data_8ac9bb77e37a18ba305bbd5b9182ce4d
#
_entry.id   8ac9bb77e37a18ba305bbd5b9182ce4d
#
_cell.length_a   1.000
_cell.length_b   1.000
_cell.length_c   1.000
_cell.angle_alpha   90.00
_cell.angle_beta   90.00
_cell.angle_gamma   90.00
#
_symmetry.space_group_name_H-M   'P 1'
#
loop_
_entity.id
_entity.type
_entity.pdbx_description
1 polymer ?
#
loop_
_entity_poly.entity_id
_entity_poly.type
_entity_poly.pdbx_seq_one_letter_code
_entity_poly.pdbx_strand_id
1 'polypeptide(L)'
;TMPGQAADIIDIGGGSTRPGHQQISDEEEIARIVPVIRAVKRELDLPISVDTYKSKVAAAAIEAGADLVNDIWGLKYDPEMAGLIARTGTACCLMHNKNTTEYEDFFPDMLRETAQCAELARAAGIPDDKIILDPGIGFGKTLEMNLETLHYLERFHERGYPMLLGASRKSVIGLTLDLPADQRLEGTLVTTVLAVMKGYAFVRVHDVKENLRAIRMTEAILAAGRRVSGQE
;
A
#
# COMPACT_ATOMS: atom_id res chain seq x y z
N THR A 1 -19.88 3.78 0.99
CA THR A 1 -19.47 5.19 1.18
C THR A 1 -18.49 5.68 0.11
N MET A 2 -18.10 4.84 -0.84
CA MET A 2 -16.96 5.12 -1.75
C MET A 2 -17.29 5.91 -3.02
N PRO A 3 -18.42 5.72 -3.75
CA PRO A 3 -18.58 6.32 -5.08
C PRO A 3 -18.69 7.85 -5.10
N GLY A 4 -19.08 8.49 -4.00
CA GLY A 4 -19.17 9.94 -3.89
C GLY A 4 -17.92 10.64 -3.36
N GLN A 5 -16.85 9.90 -3.05
CA GLN A 5 -15.65 10.41 -2.40
C GLN A 5 -14.41 10.45 -3.29
N ALA A 6 -14.53 10.03 -4.57
CA ALA A 6 -13.49 10.09 -5.59
C ALA A 6 -12.17 9.34 -5.23
N ALA A 7 -12.29 8.09 -4.76
CA ALA A 7 -11.15 7.17 -4.74
C ALA A 7 -10.84 6.72 -6.18
N ASP A 8 -9.56 6.60 -6.51
CA ASP A 8 -9.11 6.14 -7.83
C ASP A 8 -9.00 4.60 -7.89
N ILE A 9 -8.79 3.95 -6.77
CA ILE A 9 -8.70 2.48 -6.60
C ILE A 9 -9.47 2.09 -5.34
N ILE A 10 -10.18 0.96 -5.39
CA ILE A 10 -10.85 0.38 -4.23
C ILE A 10 -10.06 -0.84 -3.76
N ASP A 11 -9.63 -0.82 -2.49
CA ASP A 11 -8.90 -1.93 -1.90
C ASP A 11 -9.84 -2.82 -1.06
N ILE A 12 -9.87 -4.12 -1.36
CA ILE A 12 -10.79 -5.10 -0.77
C ILE A 12 -9.99 -6.20 -0.10
N GLY A 13 -10.22 -6.41 1.21
CA GLY A 13 -9.64 -7.50 1.97
C GLY A 13 -10.69 -8.31 2.73
N GLY A 14 -10.53 -9.62 2.80
CA GLY A 14 -11.46 -10.53 3.49
C GLY A 14 -11.13 -10.80 4.95
N GLY A 15 -9.90 -10.54 5.35
CA GLY A 15 -9.38 -10.73 6.71
C GLY A 15 -8.63 -9.52 7.23
N SER A 16 -8.28 -9.53 8.52
CA SER A 16 -7.37 -8.52 9.06
C SER A 16 -5.93 -8.88 8.69
N THR A 17 -5.17 -7.92 8.20
CA THR A 17 -3.73 -8.05 7.92
C THR A 17 -2.87 -7.39 9.01
N ARG A 18 -3.50 -6.92 10.11
CA ARG A 18 -2.77 -6.30 11.24
C ARG A 18 -1.88 -7.32 11.93
N PRO A 19 -0.70 -6.93 12.43
CA PRO A 19 0.16 -7.82 13.21
C PRO A 19 -0.62 -8.50 14.35
N GLY A 20 -0.45 -9.84 14.49
CA GLY A 20 -1.11 -10.62 15.54
C GLY A 20 -2.59 -10.99 15.29
N HIS A 21 -3.14 -10.73 14.10
CA HIS A 21 -4.49 -11.15 13.77
C HIS A 21 -4.62 -12.68 13.62
N GLN A 22 -5.82 -13.20 13.87
CA GLN A 22 -6.12 -14.60 13.60
C GLN A 22 -6.34 -14.81 12.10
N GLN A 23 -5.60 -15.75 11.51
CA GLN A 23 -5.78 -16.12 10.10
C GLN A 23 -7.12 -16.86 9.92
N ILE A 24 -7.82 -16.54 8.85
CA ILE A 24 -8.99 -17.29 8.38
C ILE A 24 -8.58 -18.24 7.26
N SER A 25 -9.41 -19.24 6.96
CA SER A 25 -9.15 -20.16 5.83
C SER A 25 -9.23 -19.43 4.48
N ASP A 26 -8.60 -20.02 3.47
CA ASP A 26 -8.66 -19.48 2.10
C ASP A 26 -10.10 -19.44 1.61
N GLU A 27 -10.87 -20.50 1.88
CA GLU A 27 -12.28 -20.64 1.47
C GLU A 27 -13.15 -19.54 2.10
N GLU A 28 -12.92 -19.25 3.39
CA GLU A 28 -13.65 -18.20 4.09
C GLU A 28 -13.29 -16.82 3.53
N GLU A 29 -12.01 -16.56 3.28
CA GLU A 29 -11.55 -15.31 2.69
C GLU A 29 -12.13 -15.09 1.29
N ILE A 30 -12.07 -16.13 0.42
CA ILE A 30 -12.67 -16.12 -0.93
C ILE A 30 -14.17 -15.86 -0.85
N ALA A 31 -14.89 -16.54 0.05
CA ALA A 31 -16.33 -16.37 0.21
C ALA A 31 -16.72 -14.95 0.61
N ARG A 32 -15.86 -14.24 1.33
CA ARG A 32 -16.08 -12.84 1.72
C ARG A 32 -15.80 -11.86 0.59
N ILE A 33 -14.69 -12.01 -0.15
CA ILE A 33 -14.23 -11.00 -1.10
C ILE A 33 -14.84 -11.13 -2.49
N VAL A 34 -15.02 -12.35 -3.02
CA VAL A 34 -15.48 -12.57 -4.41
C VAL A 34 -16.84 -11.94 -4.70
N PRO A 35 -17.87 -12.10 -3.84
CA PRO A 35 -19.15 -11.43 -4.07
C PRO A 35 -19.04 -9.90 -4.07
N VAL A 36 -18.17 -9.35 -3.20
CA VAL A 36 -17.95 -7.90 -3.09
C VAL A 36 -17.25 -7.37 -4.34
N ILE A 37 -16.16 -8.03 -4.81
CA ILE A 37 -15.45 -7.65 -6.04
C ILE A 37 -16.41 -7.64 -7.23
N ARG A 38 -17.18 -8.70 -7.42
CA ARG A 38 -18.16 -8.78 -8.51
C ARG A 38 -19.25 -7.71 -8.44
N ALA A 39 -19.71 -7.38 -7.23
CA ALA A 39 -20.70 -6.32 -7.03
C ALA A 39 -20.11 -4.94 -7.36
N VAL A 40 -18.92 -4.64 -6.87
CA VAL A 40 -18.22 -3.36 -7.14
C VAL A 40 -17.94 -3.20 -8.63
N LYS A 41 -17.46 -4.24 -9.32
CA LYS A 41 -17.20 -4.21 -10.78
C LYS A 41 -18.46 -3.97 -11.62
N ARG A 42 -19.64 -4.38 -11.18
CA ARG A 42 -20.88 -4.10 -11.89
C ARG A 42 -21.34 -2.65 -11.73
N GLU A 43 -21.07 -2.04 -10.58
CA GLU A 43 -21.59 -0.72 -10.23
C GLU A 43 -20.60 0.43 -10.52
N LEU A 44 -19.31 0.12 -10.55
CA LEU A 44 -18.24 1.12 -10.64
C LEU A 44 -17.19 0.72 -11.67
N ASP A 45 -16.82 1.68 -12.53
CA ASP A 45 -15.70 1.56 -13.46
C ASP A 45 -14.41 2.07 -12.77
N LEU A 46 -13.99 1.34 -11.73
CA LEU A 46 -12.77 1.63 -10.98
C LEU A 46 -11.90 0.38 -10.85
N PRO A 47 -10.57 0.53 -10.86
CA PRO A 47 -9.67 -0.55 -10.51
C PRO A 47 -9.92 -1.08 -9.10
N ILE A 48 -9.81 -2.39 -8.94
CA ILE A 48 -9.92 -3.06 -7.64
C ILE A 48 -8.58 -3.66 -7.26
N SER A 49 -8.10 -3.31 -6.08
CA SER A 49 -7.00 -3.96 -5.38
C SER A 49 -7.55 -5.03 -4.44
N VAL A 50 -6.92 -6.19 -4.39
CA VAL A 50 -7.20 -7.23 -3.38
C VAL A 50 -6.06 -7.28 -2.36
N ASP A 51 -6.39 -7.04 -1.07
CA ASP A 51 -5.45 -7.11 0.06
C ASP A 51 -5.36 -8.57 0.54
N THR A 52 -4.40 -9.31 0.00
CA THR A 52 -4.13 -10.70 0.37
C THR A 52 -2.69 -11.10 0.03
N TYR A 53 -2.12 -11.99 0.83
CA TYR A 53 -0.82 -12.60 0.64
C TYR A 53 -0.91 -14.12 0.31
N LYS A 54 -2.13 -14.61 0.02
CA LYS A 54 -2.41 -16.02 -0.30
C LYS A 54 -2.75 -16.15 -1.78
N SER A 55 -2.00 -16.94 -2.52
CA SER A 55 -2.13 -17.09 -3.97
C SER A 55 -3.50 -17.63 -4.39
N LYS A 56 -4.10 -18.56 -3.64
CA LYS A 56 -5.44 -19.08 -3.92
C LYS A 56 -6.52 -18.01 -3.82
N VAL A 57 -6.41 -17.13 -2.80
CA VAL A 57 -7.34 -16.01 -2.61
C VAL A 57 -7.14 -14.99 -3.72
N ALA A 58 -5.90 -14.65 -4.05
CA ALA A 58 -5.56 -13.75 -5.14
C ALA A 58 -6.09 -14.27 -6.49
N ALA A 59 -5.94 -15.56 -6.78
CA ALA A 59 -6.46 -16.18 -8.01
C ALA A 59 -7.98 -16.01 -8.14
N ALA A 60 -8.74 -16.32 -7.08
CA ALA A 60 -10.19 -16.15 -7.06
C ALA A 60 -10.62 -14.68 -7.20
N ALA A 61 -9.86 -13.75 -6.59
CA ALA A 61 -10.10 -12.32 -6.70
C ALA A 61 -9.85 -11.80 -8.13
N ILE A 62 -8.76 -12.22 -8.77
CA ILE A 62 -8.42 -11.86 -10.15
C ILE A 62 -9.51 -12.40 -11.11
N GLU A 63 -9.94 -13.65 -10.95
CA GLU A 63 -11.04 -14.22 -11.72
C GLU A 63 -12.35 -13.45 -11.52
N ALA A 64 -12.58 -12.89 -10.32
CA ALA A 64 -13.74 -12.06 -10.02
C ALA A 64 -13.63 -10.63 -10.57
N GLY A 65 -12.46 -10.20 -11.05
CA GLY A 65 -12.21 -8.91 -11.68
C GLY A 65 -11.28 -7.97 -10.90
N ALA A 66 -10.48 -8.45 -9.95
CA ALA A 66 -9.44 -7.63 -9.32
C ALA A 66 -8.32 -7.32 -10.33
N ASP A 67 -7.83 -6.07 -10.29
CA ASP A 67 -6.84 -5.53 -11.23
C ASP A 67 -5.43 -5.46 -10.61
N LEU A 68 -5.34 -5.51 -9.27
CA LEU A 68 -4.10 -5.37 -8.51
C LEU A 68 -4.12 -6.30 -7.29
N VAL A 69 -2.99 -6.93 -7.00
CA VAL A 69 -2.76 -7.68 -5.76
C VAL A 69 -1.93 -6.82 -4.82
N ASN A 70 -2.47 -6.49 -3.65
CA ASN A 70 -1.74 -5.83 -2.56
C ASN A 70 -1.23 -6.90 -1.59
N ASP A 71 0.04 -7.28 -1.75
CA ASP A 71 0.69 -8.32 -0.95
C ASP A 71 1.56 -7.70 0.15
N ILE A 72 1.06 -7.75 1.38
CA ILE A 72 1.75 -7.22 2.57
C ILE A 72 3.04 -7.97 2.94
N TRP A 73 3.33 -9.11 2.31
CA TRP A 73 4.57 -9.86 2.51
C TRP A 73 5.56 -9.72 1.36
N GLY A 74 5.21 -8.99 0.31
CA GLY A 74 6.11 -8.71 -0.81
C GLY A 74 6.64 -9.97 -1.48
N LEU A 75 5.76 -10.94 -1.76
CA LEU A 75 6.02 -12.24 -2.39
C LEU A 75 6.83 -13.24 -1.54
N LYS A 76 7.02 -12.97 -0.25
CA LYS A 76 7.85 -13.80 0.64
C LYS A 76 7.05 -14.85 1.41
N TYR A 77 5.72 -14.76 1.45
CA TYR A 77 4.87 -15.66 2.24
C TYR A 77 4.44 -16.90 1.45
N ASP A 78 3.85 -16.69 0.28
CA ASP A 78 3.32 -17.76 -0.58
C ASP A 78 4.18 -17.88 -1.85
N PRO A 79 4.91 -18.99 -2.03
CA PRO A 79 5.82 -19.16 -3.16
C PRO A 79 5.10 -19.18 -4.53
N GLU A 80 3.78 -19.44 -4.58
CA GLU A 80 3.00 -19.47 -5.81
C GLU A 80 2.51 -18.07 -6.24
N MET A 81 2.54 -17.08 -5.34
CA MET A 81 2.00 -15.74 -5.59
C MET A 81 2.70 -15.05 -6.78
N ALA A 82 4.02 -15.04 -6.80
CA ALA A 82 4.79 -14.38 -7.86
C ALA A 82 4.47 -14.98 -9.24
N GLY A 83 4.42 -16.32 -9.34
CA GLY A 83 4.05 -17.02 -10.56
C GLY A 83 2.61 -16.77 -11.00
N LEU A 84 1.68 -16.63 -10.07
CA LEU A 84 0.30 -16.28 -10.37
C LEU A 84 0.21 -14.89 -11.00
N ILE A 85 0.80 -13.88 -10.35
CA ILE A 85 0.79 -12.49 -10.82
C ILE A 85 1.43 -12.38 -12.21
N ALA A 86 2.57 -13.05 -12.43
CA ALA A 86 3.25 -13.08 -13.73
C ALA A 86 2.37 -13.67 -14.83
N ARG A 87 1.71 -14.82 -14.58
CA ARG A 87 0.86 -15.50 -15.59
C ARG A 87 -0.41 -14.73 -15.92
N THR A 88 -0.98 -14.02 -14.96
CA THR A 88 -2.22 -13.26 -15.16
C THR A 88 -1.96 -11.85 -15.70
N GLY A 89 -0.73 -11.35 -15.63
CA GLY A 89 -0.38 -9.98 -16.00
C GLY A 89 -0.99 -8.91 -15.09
N THR A 90 -1.44 -9.32 -13.90
CA THR A 90 -2.04 -8.43 -12.89
C THR A 90 -0.97 -7.53 -12.29
N ALA A 91 -1.31 -6.28 -11.94
CA ALA A 91 -0.41 -5.41 -11.20
C ALA A 91 -0.26 -5.89 -9.75
N CYS A 92 0.84 -5.50 -9.09
CA CYS A 92 1.05 -5.80 -7.67
C CYS A 92 1.61 -4.62 -6.89
N CYS A 93 1.17 -4.49 -5.65
CA CYS A 93 1.78 -3.65 -4.63
C CYS A 93 2.48 -4.57 -3.61
N LEU A 94 3.78 -4.43 -3.49
CA LEU A 94 4.62 -5.31 -2.69
C LEU A 94 5.16 -4.55 -1.49
N MET A 95 4.79 -5.01 -0.29
CA MET A 95 5.12 -4.30 0.94
C MET A 95 6.31 -4.94 1.65
N HIS A 96 7.18 -4.08 2.18
CA HIS A 96 8.18 -4.50 3.17
C HIS A 96 7.51 -4.92 4.47
N ASN A 97 7.72 -6.17 4.87
CA ASN A 97 7.23 -6.75 6.11
C ASN A 97 8.25 -7.67 6.75
N LYS A 98 8.25 -7.72 8.09
CA LYS A 98 9.12 -8.56 8.89
C LYS A 98 8.39 -8.98 10.18
N ASN A 99 8.65 -10.21 10.66
CA ASN A 99 8.05 -10.71 11.90
C ASN A 99 8.68 -10.13 13.17
N THR A 100 9.87 -9.53 13.05
CA THR A 100 10.63 -8.95 14.16
C THR A 100 10.94 -7.49 13.89
N THR A 101 11.39 -6.77 14.92
CA THR A 101 11.92 -5.41 14.82
C THR A 101 13.45 -5.38 14.87
N GLU A 102 14.10 -6.52 14.61
CA GLU A 102 15.54 -6.67 14.65
C GLU A 102 16.15 -6.40 13.27
N TYR A 103 17.11 -5.49 13.20
CA TYR A 103 17.87 -5.11 12.03
C TYR A 103 19.35 -4.95 12.44
N GLU A 104 20.28 -5.18 11.53
CA GLU A 104 21.70 -4.85 11.75
C GLU A 104 21.89 -3.33 11.65
N ASP A 105 21.37 -2.73 10.58
CA ASP A 105 21.27 -1.29 10.38
C ASP A 105 19.90 -1.00 9.77
N PHE A 106 19.00 -0.44 10.56
CA PHE A 106 17.58 -0.40 10.23
C PHE A 106 17.28 0.17 8.85
N PHE A 107 17.72 1.39 8.59
CA PHE A 107 17.27 2.09 7.38
C PHE A 107 17.88 1.51 6.09
N PRO A 108 19.20 1.24 6.00
CA PRO A 108 19.80 0.53 4.89
C PRO A 108 19.21 -0.87 4.65
N ASP A 109 18.97 -1.64 5.71
CA ASP A 109 18.37 -2.97 5.61
C ASP A 109 16.96 -2.88 5.02
N MET A 110 16.16 -1.95 5.49
CA MET A 110 14.80 -1.74 5.02
C MET A 110 14.73 -1.33 3.55
N LEU A 111 15.62 -0.43 3.10
CA LEU A 111 15.74 -0.07 1.68
C LEU A 111 16.11 -1.29 0.82
N ARG A 112 17.09 -2.08 1.27
CA ARG A 112 17.52 -3.30 0.60
C ARG A 112 16.39 -4.33 0.54
N GLU A 113 15.71 -4.60 1.66
CA GLU A 113 14.62 -5.59 1.76
C GLU A 113 13.37 -5.18 0.97
N THR A 114 13.10 -3.86 0.87
CA THR A 114 12.04 -3.34 -0.02
C THR A 114 12.39 -3.55 -1.49
N ALA A 115 13.65 -3.29 -1.88
CA ALA A 115 14.13 -3.54 -3.23
C ALA A 115 14.08 -5.02 -3.61
N GLN A 116 14.36 -5.94 -2.69
CA GLN A 116 14.26 -7.38 -2.89
C GLN A 116 12.86 -7.83 -3.31
N CYS A 117 11.79 -7.15 -2.85
CA CYS A 117 10.44 -7.47 -3.31
C CYS A 117 10.30 -7.27 -4.83
N ALA A 118 10.85 -6.19 -5.38
CA ALA A 118 10.86 -5.96 -6.82
C ALA A 118 11.76 -6.96 -7.56
N GLU A 119 12.89 -7.35 -6.98
CA GLU A 119 13.78 -8.37 -7.56
C GLU A 119 13.09 -9.74 -7.67
N LEU A 120 12.32 -10.14 -6.63
CA LEU A 120 11.51 -11.35 -6.64
C LEU A 120 10.44 -11.30 -7.73
N ALA A 121 9.76 -10.16 -7.87
CA ALA A 121 8.74 -9.96 -8.90
C ALA A 121 9.35 -10.09 -10.31
N ARG A 122 10.45 -9.42 -10.58
CA ARG A 122 11.17 -9.49 -11.87
C ARG A 122 11.67 -10.89 -12.19
N ALA A 123 12.23 -11.59 -11.20
CA ALA A 123 12.68 -12.97 -11.35
C ALA A 123 11.55 -13.92 -11.74
N ALA A 124 10.31 -13.64 -11.31
CA ALA A 124 9.12 -14.39 -11.71
C ALA A 124 8.55 -13.99 -13.08
N GLY A 125 9.09 -12.92 -13.71
CA GLY A 125 8.63 -12.41 -14.99
C GLY A 125 7.55 -11.33 -14.93
N ILE A 126 7.34 -10.70 -13.76
CA ILE A 126 6.42 -9.56 -13.62
C ILE A 126 7.11 -8.32 -14.21
N PRO A 127 6.49 -7.60 -15.17
CA PRO A 127 7.05 -6.39 -15.75
C PRO A 127 7.18 -5.24 -14.73
N ASP A 128 8.21 -4.40 -14.89
CA ASP A 128 8.48 -3.28 -13.96
C ASP A 128 7.32 -2.28 -13.86
N ASP A 129 6.58 -2.06 -14.96
CA ASP A 129 5.41 -1.17 -14.99
C ASP A 129 4.16 -1.72 -14.28
N LYS A 130 4.24 -2.95 -13.78
CA LYS A 130 3.21 -3.63 -12.97
C LYS A 130 3.55 -3.68 -11.48
N ILE A 131 4.68 -3.11 -11.06
CA ILE A 131 5.17 -3.19 -9.69
C ILE A 131 5.02 -1.84 -8.98
N ILE A 132 4.37 -1.86 -7.82
CA ILE A 132 4.31 -0.78 -6.85
C ILE A 132 5.00 -1.28 -5.57
N LEU A 133 5.75 -0.43 -4.88
CA LEU A 133 6.38 -0.78 -3.61
C LEU A 133 5.78 0.02 -2.44
N ASP A 134 5.72 -0.59 -1.26
CA ASP A 134 5.25 0.03 -0.01
C ASP A 134 6.29 -0.21 1.10
N PRO A 135 6.77 0.83 1.80
CA PRO A 135 7.73 0.69 2.89
C PRO A 135 7.16 0.01 4.14
N GLY A 136 5.86 -0.25 4.20
CA GLY A 136 5.24 -1.05 5.27
C GLY A 136 5.23 -0.37 6.63
N ILE A 137 4.71 0.86 6.72
CA ILE A 137 4.49 1.53 8.01
C ILE A 137 3.65 0.67 8.95
N GLY A 138 4.15 0.45 10.18
CA GLY A 138 3.46 -0.34 11.21
C GLY A 138 3.71 -1.86 11.14
N PHE A 139 4.61 -2.33 10.26
CA PHE A 139 4.96 -3.75 10.13
C PHE A 139 6.44 -3.97 10.39
N GLY A 140 6.78 -4.84 11.35
CA GLY A 140 8.16 -5.15 11.73
C GLY A 140 9.01 -3.94 12.13
N LYS A 141 8.39 -2.91 12.74
CA LYS A 141 9.04 -1.64 13.08
C LYS A 141 8.59 -1.11 14.44
N THR A 142 9.51 -0.53 15.20
CA THR A 142 9.20 0.26 16.40
C THR A 142 8.56 1.60 16.03
N LEU A 143 8.15 2.39 17.02
CA LEU A 143 7.66 3.76 16.77
C LEU A 143 8.72 4.61 16.09
N GLU A 144 9.94 4.61 16.62
CA GLU A 144 11.08 5.39 16.13
C GLU A 144 11.41 5.00 14.68
N MET A 145 11.46 3.70 14.38
CA MET A 145 11.68 3.18 13.03
C MET A 145 10.58 3.61 12.03
N ASN A 146 9.32 3.65 12.47
CA ASN A 146 8.24 4.16 11.63
C ASN A 146 8.38 5.66 11.36
N LEU A 147 8.74 6.45 12.37
CA LEU A 147 8.98 7.89 12.22
C LEU A 147 10.19 8.17 11.32
N GLU A 148 11.27 7.41 11.47
CA GLU A 148 12.45 7.48 10.60
C GLU A 148 12.09 7.12 9.15
N THR A 149 11.29 6.07 8.94
CA THR A 149 10.78 5.70 7.62
C THR A 149 9.99 6.84 6.98
N LEU A 150 9.08 7.46 7.73
CA LEU A 150 8.29 8.61 7.26
C LEU A 150 9.16 9.84 6.96
N HIS A 151 10.23 10.05 7.70
CA HIS A 151 11.18 11.15 7.47
C HIS A 151 11.90 11.02 6.14
N TYR A 152 12.34 9.80 5.78
CA TYR A 152 13.17 9.51 4.61
C TYR A 152 12.40 8.83 3.46
N LEU A 153 11.11 9.11 3.29
CA LEU A 153 10.27 8.50 2.23
C LEU A 153 10.86 8.62 0.83
N GLU A 154 11.54 9.73 0.51
CA GLU A 154 12.18 9.97 -0.79
C GLU A 154 13.26 8.96 -1.15
N ARG A 155 13.91 8.34 -0.15
CA ARG A 155 14.98 7.37 -0.38
C ARG A 155 14.49 6.07 -1.04
N PHE A 156 13.19 5.77 -0.93
CA PHE A 156 12.60 4.59 -1.56
C PHE A 156 12.45 4.72 -3.09
N HIS A 157 12.55 5.95 -3.64
CA HIS A 157 12.52 6.18 -5.08
C HIS A 157 13.82 5.80 -5.82
N GLU A 158 14.90 5.52 -5.11
CA GLU A 158 16.20 5.21 -5.72
C GLU A 158 16.16 4.04 -6.72
N ARG A 159 15.14 3.18 -6.64
CA ARG A 159 14.92 2.06 -7.55
C ARG A 159 13.99 2.36 -8.73
N GLY A 160 13.39 3.55 -8.78
CA GLY A 160 12.53 3.99 -9.88
C GLY A 160 11.12 3.42 -9.92
N TYR A 161 10.68 2.70 -8.89
CA TYR A 161 9.31 2.18 -8.80
C TYR A 161 8.35 3.21 -8.20
N PRO A 162 7.06 3.23 -8.64
CA PRO A 162 6.03 3.99 -7.94
C PRO A 162 5.85 3.47 -6.52
N MET A 163 5.67 4.41 -5.57
CA MET A 163 5.56 4.10 -4.15
C MET A 163 4.13 4.30 -3.65
N LEU A 164 3.70 3.42 -2.75
CA LEU A 164 2.45 3.55 -1.98
C LEU A 164 2.78 3.82 -0.51
N LEU A 165 2.03 4.72 0.12
CA LEU A 165 2.07 4.91 1.58
C LEU A 165 0.74 4.50 2.22
N GLY A 166 0.79 3.52 3.11
CA GLY A 166 -0.33 3.08 3.94
C GLY A 166 -0.12 3.42 5.42
N ALA A 167 -0.30 4.69 5.83
CA ALA A 167 -0.11 5.12 7.21
C ALA A 167 -1.43 5.47 7.95
N SER A 168 -2.55 5.46 7.24
CA SER A 168 -3.85 5.93 7.73
C SER A 168 -4.30 5.22 9.01
N ARG A 169 -4.57 6.01 10.05
CA ARG A 169 -5.03 5.59 11.38
C ARG A 169 -4.12 4.58 12.10
N LYS A 170 -2.89 4.37 11.62
CA LYS A 170 -1.95 3.39 12.18
C LYS A 170 -1.39 3.81 13.55
N SER A 171 -0.80 2.84 14.25
CA SER A 171 -0.26 3.00 15.59
C SER A 171 0.82 4.09 15.70
N VAL A 172 1.60 4.32 14.65
CA VAL A 172 2.59 5.40 14.63
C VAL A 172 1.94 6.75 14.94
N ILE A 173 0.76 7.04 14.39
CA ILE A 173 0.02 8.27 14.68
C ILE A 173 -0.52 8.25 16.10
N GLY A 174 -1.14 7.12 16.51
CA GLY A 174 -1.72 6.99 17.83
C GLY A 174 -0.73 7.08 18.97
N LEU A 175 0.45 6.48 18.82
CA LEU A 175 1.51 6.52 19.82
C LEU A 175 2.20 7.90 19.88
N THR A 176 2.29 8.59 18.75
CA THR A 176 2.88 9.94 18.71
C THR A 176 1.97 10.99 19.31
N LEU A 177 0.65 10.89 19.09
CA LEU A 177 -0.32 11.91 19.50
C LEU A 177 -1.12 11.52 20.75
N ASP A 178 -0.92 10.31 21.28
CA ASP A 178 -1.72 9.71 22.35
C ASP A 178 -3.22 9.70 22.04
N LEU A 179 -3.58 9.19 20.82
CA LEU A 179 -4.96 9.22 20.33
C LEU A 179 -5.47 7.81 19.94
N PRO A 180 -6.76 7.52 20.23
CA PRO A 180 -7.43 6.31 19.74
C PRO A 180 -7.58 6.34 18.21
N ALA A 181 -7.86 5.19 17.59
CA ALA A 181 -7.81 5.02 16.13
C ALA A 181 -8.83 5.88 15.35
N ASP A 182 -9.96 6.21 15.95
CA ASP A 182 -11.03 7.05 15.39
C ASP A 182 -10.72 8.56 15.44
N GLN A 183 -9.68 8.96 16.17
CA GLN A 183 -9.24 10.36 16.32
C GLN A 183 -7.88 10.64 15.64
N ARG A 184 -7.50 9.86 14.62
CA ARG A 184 -6.20 9.96 13.94
C ARG A 184 -6.28 10.59 12.56
N LEU A 185 -7.34 11.34 12.27
CA LEU A 185 -7.52 11.96 10.94
C LEU A 185 -6.42 12.98 10.64
N GLU A 186 -6.16 13.92 11.56
CA GLU A 186 -5.18 14.99 11.37
C GLU A 186 -3.77 14.42 11.16
N GLY A 187 -3.37 13.44 11.98
CA GLY A 187 -2.11 12.73 11.80
C GLY A 187 -2.02 11.97 10.47
N THR A 188 -3.14 11.38 10.02
CA THR A 188 -3.22 10.76 8.69
C THR A 188 -3.01 11.80 7.58
N LEU A 189 -3.65 12.96 7.67
CA LEU A 189 -3.49 14.05 6.69
C LEU A 189 -2.05 14.53 6.61
N VAL A 190 -1.35 14.66 7.74
CA VAL A 190 0.08 15.00 7.77
C VAL A 190 0.91 13.97 6.98
N THR A 191 0.69 12.67 7.21
CA THR A 191 1.42 11.63 6.47
C THR A 191 1.08 11.62 4.97
N THR A 192 -0.15 11.94 4.60
CA THR A 192 -0.59 12.07 3.19
C THR A 192 0.08 13.26 2.51
N VAL A 193 0.09 14.43 3.14
CA VAL A 193 0.79 15.63 2.63
C VAL A 193 2.26 15.33 2.43
N LEU A 194 2.91 14.70 3.42
CA LEU A 194 4.31 14.30 3.35
C LEU A 194 4.57 13.35 2.16
N ALA A 195 3.72 12.35 1.95
CA ALA A 195 3.83 11.41 0.83
C ALA A 195 3.77 12.14 -0.52
N VAL A 196 2.81 13.07 -0.71
CA VAL A 196 2.70 13.87 -1.94
C VAL A 196 3.95 14.74 -2.14
N MET A 197 4.44 15.41 -1.09
CA MET A 197 5.65 16.23 -1.15
C MET A 197 6.91 15.41 -1.50
N LYS A 198 6.94 14.15 -1.09
CA LYS A 198 8.03 13.20 -1.35
C LYS A 198 7.84 12.39 -2.64
N GLY A 199 6.82 12.70 -3.47
CA GLY A 199 6.61 12.12 -4.79
C GLY A 199 5.97 10.73 -4.81
N TYR A 200 5.32 10.31 -3.75
CA TYR A 200 4.58 9.05 -3.72
C TYR A 200 3.40 9.08 -4.69
N ALA A 201 3.24 8.01 -5.45
CA ALA A 201 2.18 7.89 -6.45
C ALA A 201 0.83 7.49 -5.86
N PHE A 202 0.85 6.78 -4.72
CA PHE A 202 -0.36 6.24 -4.09
C PHE A 202 -0.37 6.48 -2.57
N VAL A 203 -1.56 6.71 -2.03
CA VAL A 203 -1.83 6.67 -0.59
C VAL A 203 -3.04 5.78 -0.32
N ARG A 204 -2.93 4.88 0.67
CA ARG A 204 -4.04 4.01 1.10
C ARG A 204 -4.63 4.57 2.39
N VAL A 205 -5.88 5.03 2.31
CA VAL A 205 -6.52 5.81 3.39
C VAL A 205 -7.95 5.35 3.68
N HIS A 206 -8.42 5.59 4.91
CA HIS A 206 -9.81 5.35 5.31
C HIS A 206 -10.72 6.55 4.97
N ASP A 207 -10.24 7.78 5.24
CA ASP A 207 -11.00 9.03 5.11
C ASP A 207 -10.71 9.67 3.75
N VAL A 208 -11.28 9.09 2.68
CA VAL A 208 -10.95 9.42 1.28
C VAL A 208 -11.16 10.89 0.96
N LYS A 209 -12.30 11.47 1.33
CA LYS A 209 -12.66 12.85 1.01
C LYS A 209 -11.67 13.87 1.58
N GLU A 210 -11.29 13.69 2.84
CA GLU A 210 -10.38 14.57 3.56
C GLU A 210 -8.98 14.49 2.99
N ASN A 211 -8.51 13.26 2.73
CA ASN A 211 -7.20 13.01 2.14
C ASN A 211 -7.11 13.54 0.70
N LEU A 212 -8.14 13.35 -0.14
CA LEU A 212 -8.17 13.91 -1.49
C LEU A 212 -8.04 15.44 -1.49
N ARG A 213 -8.71 16.12 -0.54
CA ARG A 213 -8.58 17.57 -0.39
C ARG A 213 -7.16 17.99 0.00
N ALA A 214 -6.54 17.25 0.91
CA ALA A 214 -5.14 17.47 1.30
C ALA A 214 -4.19 17.26 0.12
N ILE A 215 -4.36 16.18 -0.65
CA ILE A 215 -3.58 15.88 -1.85
C ILE A 215 -3.69 17.06 -2.85
N ARG A 216 -4.89 17.42 -3.25
CA ARG A 216 -5.12 18.49 -4.25
C ARG A 216 -4.55 19.83 -3.81
N MET A 217 -4.65 20.18 -2.53
CA MET A 217 -4.08 21.42 -2.01
C MET A 217 -2.55 21.38 -2.05
N THR A 218 -1.95 20.26 -1.68
CA THR A 218 -0.49 20.06 -1.73
C THR A 218 0.03 20.13 -3.16
N GLU A 219 -0.62 19.45 -4.10
CA GLU A 219 -0.27 19.48 -5.53
C GLU A 219 -0.36 20.90 -6.12
N ALA A 220 -1.39 21.67 -5.75
CA ALA A 220 -1.54 23.06 -6.19
C ALA A 220 -0.39 23.94 -5.69
N ILE A 221 0.06 23.75 -4.43
CA ILE A 221 1.21 24.47 -3.86
C ILE A 221 2.50 24.09 -4.61
N LEU A 222 2.73 22.80 -4.83
CA LEU A 222 3.92 22.31 -5.56
C LEU A 222 3.96 22.82 -7.00
N ALA A 223 2.81 22.87 -7.70
CA ALA A 223 2.71 23.39 -9.05
C ALA A 223 3.01 24.90 -9.13
N ALA A 224 2.59 25.68 -8.13
CA ALA A 224 2.92 27.10 -8.07
C ALA A 224 4.43 27.34 -7.91
N GLY A 225 5.13 26.51 -7.09
CA GLY A 225 6.58 26.58 -6.92
C GLY A 225 7.35 26.29 -8.22
N ARG A 226 6.91 25.32 -9.03
CA ARG A 226 7.53 24.99 -10.32
C ARG A 226 7.46 26.14 -11.33
N ARG A 227 6.36 26.86 -11.37
CA ARG A 227 6.22 28.06 -12.26
C ARG A 227 7.22 29.17 -11.92
N VAL A 228 7.55 29.36 -10.64
CA VAL A 228 8.51 30.37 -10.19
C VAL A 228 9.95 29.97 -10.52
N SER A 229 10.27 28.67 -10.48
CA SER A 229 11.62 28.14 -10.77
C SER A 229 11.91 27.95 -12.27
N GLY A 230 10.94 28.21 -13.17
CA GLY A 230 11.12 28.05 -14.63
C GLY A 230 11.28 26.60 -15.09
N GLN A 231 10.89 25.64 -14.27
CA GLN A 231 10.84 24.21 -14.60
C GLN A 231 9.41 23.88 -15.04
N GLU A 232 9.10 24.11 -16.32
CA GLU A 232 7.91 23.58 -17.00
C GLU A 232 8.16 22.17 -17.52
#